data_49d3a1298611eaa8faf3f3ae317a86e7
#
_entry.id   49d3a1298611eaa8faf3f3ae317a86e7
#
_cell.length_a   1.000
_cell.length_b   1.000
_cell.length_c   1.000
_cell.angle_alpha   90.00
_cell.angle_beta   90.00
_cell.angle_gamma   90.00
#
_symmetry.space_group_name_H-M   'P 1'
#
loop_
_entity.id
_entity.type
_entity.pdbx_description
1 polymer ?
#
loop_
_entity_poly.entity_id
_entity_poly.type
_entity_poly.pdbx_seq_one_letter_code
_entity_poly.pdbx_strand_id
1 'polypeptide(L)'
;MVMNFVRNLFFFVLAILSSFWISSFWIAQTFTPSSSYQPVEVIDGAGLYKKQRTDGNEAYLQVIDLHKMQIDQLVGEVDDMGLGQGKYYQGEGKHYSPFFKMKLFNEVTDEYKELYSHTVFSLINCSFFEQYKSSTQLSFPIKFNGEVITGGHSPYGPVSQPADKFYSNIRLKALVWDDAGAYITDYDPATGAPLNESRVKNAIVSYQYSDHPAKVLGKNQANRFHVIGTLDFDGIKGDELLLIMTVNRATLDEAADLLRQLGVKGEIITIDGGSSTYLFNSRKGNIILPQPANQEDNPTFRKLPHYLGFRTRDKKPVSPLIKVSQPADKVQVEQNKPYLILWRDNLDSDVTIELYDGDKRIEVISPRTASNGVYEWTPKSPVKEGYSLRISSLKNRKIFGTLQL
;
A
#
# COMPACT_ATOMS: atom_id res chain seq x y z
N MET A 1 62.32 -18.69 -32.15
CA MET A 1 61.41 -17.50 -32.02
C MET A 1 59.92 -17.89 -32.07
N VAL A 2 59.53 -18.95 -32.73
CA VAL A 2 58.09 -19.36 -32.84
C VAL A 2 57.53 -20.02 -31.58
N MET A 3 58.40 -20.73 -30.78
CA MET A 3 57.93 -21.46 -29.60
C MET A 3 57.55 -20.55 -28.39
N ASN A 4 58.10 -19.36 -28.28
CA ASN A 4 57.73 -18.43 -27.22
C ASN A 4 56.41 -17.66 -27.49
N PHE A 5 56.01 -17.56 -28.76
CA PHE A 5 54.77 -16.88 -29.13
C PHE A 5 53.54 -17.74 -28.80
N VAL A 6 53.64 -19.06 -29.02
CA VAL A 6 52.54 -19.99 -28.71
C VAL A 6 52.30 -20.13 -27.19
N ARG A 7 53.38 -20.04 -26.38
CA ARG A 7 53.28 -20.15 -24.90
C ARG A 7 52.62 -18.89 -24.30
N ASN A 8 52.89 -17.73 -24.82
CA ASN A 8 52.27 -16.50 -24.36
C ASN A 8 50.82 -16.37 -24.81
N LEU A 9 50.48 -16.92 -26.00
CA LEU A 9 49.06 -16.92 -26.45
C LEU A 9 48.21 -17.86 -25.60
N PHE A 10 48.79 -19.02 -25.17
CA PHE A 10 48.07 -19.96 -24.30
C PHE A 10 47.83 -19.43 -22.91
N PHE A 11 48.75 -18.67 -22.33
CA PHE A 11 48.54 -17.99 -21.04
C PHE A 11 47.55 -16.84 -21.14
N PHE A 12 47.49 -16.13 -22.26
CA PHE A 12 46.51 -15.03 -22.45
C PHE A 12 45.09 -15.55 -22.65
N VAL A 13 44.91 -16.66 -23.36
CA VAL A 13 43.59 -17.33 -23.54
C VAL A 13 43.12 -17.96 -22.24
N LEU A 14 44.00 -18.57 -21.43
CA LEU A 14 43.64 -19.10 -20.10
C LEU A 14 43.29 -17.98 -19.11
N ALA A 15 43.95 -16.82 -19.16
CA ALA A 15 43.62 -15.65 -18.31
C ALA A 15 42.28 -15.01 -18.72
N ILE A 16 41.94 -14.99 -20.00
CA ILE A 16 40.66 -14.49 -20.49
C ILE A 16 39.51 -15.49 -20.16
N LEU A 17 39.74 -16.78 -20.24
CA LEU A 17 38.74 -17.78 -19.86
C LEU A 17 38.54 -17.86 -18.35
N SER A 18 39.57 -17.62 -17.53
CA SER A 18 39.40 -17.53 -16.07
C SER A 18 38.71 -16.29 -15.60
N SER A 19 38.82 -15.15 -16.32
CA SER A 19 38.07 -13.92 -16.00
C SER A 19 36.63 -13.97 -16.44
N PHE A 20 36.25 -14.82 -17.41
CA PHE A 20 34.86 -15.04 -17.81
C PHE A 20 34.09 -16.02 -16.93
N TRP A 21 34.76 -16.82 -16.10
CA TRP A 21 34.13 -17.82 -15.23
C TRP A 21 33.96 -17.35 -13.78
N ILE A 22 34.41 -16.13 -13.43
CA ILE A 22 34.20 -15.55 -12.09
C ILE A 22 32.99 -14.57 -12.06
N SER A 23 32.42 -14.26 -13.21
CA SER A 23 31.20 -13.45 -13.25
C SER A 23 29.97 -14.36 -13.38
N SER A 24 29.27 -14.49 -12.28
CA SER A 24 27.86 -14.90 -12.20
C SER A 24 27.52 -16.27 -11.66
N PHE A 25 27.87 -16.50 -10.41
CA PHE A 25 27.00 -17.25 -9.51
C PHE A 25 26.71 -16.40 -8.26
N TRP A 26 26.14 -15.20 -8.47
CA TRP A 26 25.32 -14.63 -7.43
C TRP A 26 24.01 -15.44 -7.48
N ILE A 27 23.98 -16.54 -6.73
CA ILE A 27 22.70 -17.14 -6.32
C ILE A 27 22.04 -16.02 -5.52
N ALA A 28 20.98 -15.45 -6.04
CA ALA A 28 20.19 -14.48 -5.31
C ALA A 28 19.82 -15.13 -3.98
N GLN A 29 20.46 -14.69 -2.91
CA GLN A 29 20.26 -15.26 -1.59
C GLN A 29 18.82 -14.90 -1.20
N THR A 30 17.96 -15.90 -1.10
CA THR A 30 16.57 -15.68 -0.68
C THR A 30 16.54 -15.60 0.83
N PHE A 31 15.96 -14.52 1.37
CA PHE A 31 15.78 -14.39 2.81
C PHE A 31 14.96 -15.57 3.34
N THR A 32 15.51 -16.28 4.29
CA THR A 32 14.84 -17.40 4.97
C THR A 32 14.86 -17.13 6.47
N PRO A 33 13.70 -16.99 7.13
CA PRO A 33 13.66 -16.81 8.56
C PRO A 33 14.18 -18.07 9.27
N SER A 34 14.49 -17.95 10.56
CA SER A 34 14.97 -19.08 11.37
C SER A 34 14.03 -20.28 11.32
N SER A 35 14.53 -21.48 11.63
CA SER A 35 13.77 -22.75 11.61
C SER A 35 12.52 -22.77 12.53
N SER A 36 12.38 -21.79 13.42
CA SER A 36 11.17 -21.62 14.23
C SER A 36 9.98 -21.09 13.44
N TYR A 37 10.20 -20.61 12.20
CA TYR A 37 9.17 -20.16 11.28
C TYR A 37 8.91 -21.24 10.24
N GLN A 38 7.69 -21.76 10.21
CA GLN A 38 7.26 -22.78 9.25
C GLN A 38 6.67 -22.09 8.00
N PRO A 39 7.10 -22.46 6.77
CA PRO A 39 6.54 -21.87 5.57
C PRO A 39 5.07 -22.25 5.39
N VAL A 40 4.24 -21.26 5.12
CA VAL A 40 2.83 -21.41 4.74
C VAL A 40 2.71 -21.39 3.22
N GLU A 41 3.32 -20.38 2.60
CA GLU A 41 3.51 -20.24 1.16
C GLU A 41 4.80 -19.46 0.91
N VAL A 42 5.60 -19.95 -0.04
CA VAL A 42 6.79 -19.25 -0.53
C VAL A 42 6.74 -19.25 -2.05
N ILE A 43 6.86 -18.08 -2.63
CA ILE A 43 6.96 -17.84 -4.07
C ILE A 43 8.21 -17.02 -4.36
N ASP A 44 8.57 -16.84 -5.62
CA ASP A 44 9.64 -15.92 -5.97
C ASP A 44 9.24 -14.47 -5.59
N GLY A 45 10.01 -13.85 -4.71
CA GLY A 45 9.78 -12.50 -4.21
C GLY A 45 8.91 -12.40 -2.96
N ALA A 46 8.23 -13.46 -2.49
CA ALA A 46 7.47 -13.37 -1.26
C ALA A 46 7.41 -14.69 -0.48
N GLY A 47 7.32 -14.55 0.84
CA GLY A 47 7.11 -15.68 1.75
C GLY A 47 6.13 -15.35 2.86
N LEU A 48 5.20 -16.24 3.12
CA LEU A 48 4.36 -16.25 4.32
C LEU A 48 4.80 -17.41 5.20
N TYR A 49 5.12 -17.09 6.43
CA TYR A 49 5.58 -18.03 7.44
C TYR A 49 4.73 -17.94 8.69
N LYS A 50 4.61 -19.05 9.39
CA LYS A 50 3.92 -19.17 10.67
C LYS A 50 4.91 -19.54 11.77
N LYS A 51 4.80 -18.88 12.92
CA LYS A 51 5.54 -19.20 14.16
C LYS A 51 4.56 -19.47 15.29
N GLN A 52 4.75 -20.61 15.95
CA GLN A 52 4.09 -20.87 17.22
C GLN A 52 4.84 -20.11 18.32
N ARG A 53 4.16 -19.25 19.05
CA ARG A 53 4.71 -18.53 20.19
C ARG A 53 4.67 -19.39 21.45
N THR A 54 5.45 -19.01 22.45
CA THR A 54 5.53 -19.73 23.73
C THR A 54 4.22 -19.72 24.52
N ASP A 55 3.37 -18.73 24.28
CA ASP A 55 2.04 -18.60 24.88
C ASP A 55 0.95 -19.43 24.16
N GLY A 56 1.34 -20.22 23.16
CA GLY A 56 0.43 -21.04 22.37
C GLY A 56 -0.30 -20.30 21.25
N ASN A 57 -0.10 -18.98 21.09
CA ASN A 57 -0.68 -18.21 19.99
C ASN A 57 0.23 -18.21 18.75
N GLU A 58 -0.38 -17.96 17.59
CA GLU A 58 0.32 -17.92 16.33
C GLU A 58 0.73 -16.49 15.95
N ALA A 59 1.90 -16.37 15.33
CA ALA A 59 2.36 -15.18 14.63
C ALA A 59 2.63 -15.52 13.17
N TYR A 60 2.32 -14.59 12.27
CA TYR A 60 2.53 -14.75 10.83
C TYR A 60 3.47 -13.67 10.33
N LEU A 61 4.54 -14.11 9.67
CA LEU A 61 5.52 -13.24 9.03
C LEU A 61 5.30 -13.24 7.53
N GLN A 62 5.07 -12.08 6.95
CA GLN A 62 5.19 -11.88 5.51
C GLN A 62 6.55 -11.23 5.21
N VAL A 63 7.26 -11.77 4.27
CA VAL A 63 8.50 -11.24 3.70
C VAL A 63 8.21 -10.88 2.25
N ILE A 64 8.40 -9.62 1.89
CA ILE A 64 8.09 -9.09 0.56
C ILE A 64 9.34 -8.45 -0.02
N ASP A 65 9.87 -9.00 -1.10
CA ASP A 65 10.98 -8.46 -1.88
C ASP A 65 10.44 -7.45 -2.89
N LEU A 66 10.74 -6.19 -2.69
CA LEU A 66 10.20 -5.07 -3.48
C LEU A 66 10.75 -5.02 -4.91
N HIS A 67 11.87 -5.69 -5.20
CA HIS A 67 12.35 -5.83 -6.57
C HIS A 67 11.45 -6.76 -7.41
N LYS A 68 10.75 -7.70 -6.76
CA LYS A 68 9.93 -8.73 -7.42
C LYS A 68 8.44 -8.57 -7.19
N MET A 69 8.06 -7.92 -6.11
CA MET A 69 6.67 -7.77 -5.70
C MET A 69 6.18 -6.34 -5.89
N GLN A 70 4.90 -6.21 -6.17
CA GLN A 70 4.16 -4.96 -6.20
C GLN A 70 3.32 -4.84 -4.94
N ILE A 71 3.31 -3.65 -4.32
CA ILE A 71 2.38 -3.28 -3.26
C ILE A 71 1.32 -2.37 -3.84
N ASP A 72 0.07 -2.77 -3.74
CA ASP A 72 -1.08 -1.99 -4.18
C ASP A 72 -1.85 -1.43 -2.98
N GLN A 73 -2.15 -0.14 -2.97
CA GLN A 73 -3.03 0.47 -1.99
C GLN A 73 -4.48 0.37 -2.49
N LEU A 74 -5.33 -0.28 -1.72
CA LEU A 74 -6.71 -0.57 -2.08
C LEU A 74 -7.63 0.28 -1.19
N VAL A 75 -7.86 1.52 -1.62
CA VAL A 75 -8.76 2.46 -0.94
C VAL A 75 -10.18 2.25 -1.45
N GLY A 76 -11.17 2.49 -0.59
CA GLY A 76 -12.57 2.52 -1.01
C GLY A 76 -12.86 3.67 -1.99
N GLU A 77 -14.03 3.63 -2.60
CA GLU A 77 -14.55 4.75 -3.40
C GLU A 77 -14.74 5.98 -2.52
N VAL A 78 -14.52 7.16 -3.08
CA VAL A 78 -14.78 8.42 -2.37
C VAL A 78 -16.28 8.67 -2.32
N ASP A 79 -16.79 8.84 -1.12
CA ASP A 79 -18.21 9.09 -0.84
C ASP A 79 -18.51 10.58 -0.60
N ASP A 80 -17.51 11.35 -0.19
CA ASP A 80 -17.57 12.79 0.00
C ASP A 80 -16.22 13.41 -0.30
N MET A 81 -16.21 14.48 -1.09
CA MET A 81 -15.02 15.25 -1.45
C MET A 81 -14.57 16.21 -0.33
N GLY A 82 -14.73 15.81 0.94
CA GLY A 82 -14.40 16.61 2.11
C GLY A 82 -13.10 17.41 1.99
N LEU A 83 -13.16 18.69 2.35
CA LEU A 83 -12.02 19.61 2.27
C LEU A 83 -11.49 19.90 3.67
N GLY A 84 -10.21 19.54 3.92
CA GLY A 84 -9.38 20.15 4.95
C GLY A 84 -9.90 20.14 6.38
N GLN A 85 -10.48 19.05 6.83
CA GLN A 85 -11.08 18.95 8.17
C GLN A 85 -10.10 18.53 9.27
N GLY A 86 -8.89 18.09 8.93
CA GLY A 86 -7.90 17.62 9.89
C GLY A 86 -7.15 18.75 10.58
N LYS A 87 -7.32 18.91 11.89
CA LYS A 87 -6.54 19.85 12.68
C LYS A 87 -5.09 19.43 12.88
N TYR A 88 -4.81 18.15 12.79
CA TYR A 88 -3.52 17.56 13.15
C TYR A 88 -2.44 17.73 12.08
N TYR A 89 -2.85 17.90 10.83
CA TYR A 89 -1.96 17.93 9.66
C TYR A 89 -2.10 19.25 8.90
N GLN A 90 -2.30 20.34 9.60
CA GLN A 90 -2.37 21.69 9.02
C GLN A 90 -0.97 22.21 8.70
N GLY A 91 -0.36 21.70 7.64
CA GLY A 91 0.65 22.47 6.92
C GLY A 91 -0.02 23.61 6.14
N GLU A 92 0.75 24.58 5.67
CA GLU A 92 0.28 25.63 4.75
C GLU A 92 -0.18 24.97 3.44
N GLY A 93 -1.41 24.51 3.38
CA GLY A 93 -1.99 23.85 2.23
C GLY A 93 -3.37 23.28 2.53
N LYS A 94 -4.16 23.14 1.51
CA LYS A 94 -5.50 22.58 1.59
C LYS A 94 -5.40 21.11 1.95
N HIS A 95 -5.79 20.75 3.16
CA HIS A 95 -5.94 19.36 3.56
C HIS A 95 -7.18 18.76 2.88
N TYR A 96 -6.94 18.02 1.84
CA TYR A 96 -7.95 17.17 1.25
C TYR A 96 -8.07 15.89 2.10
N SER A 97 -9.22 15.67 2.69
CA SER A 97 -9.50 14.49 3.53
C SER A 97 -10.89 13.94 3.21
N PRO A 98 -11.03 13.20 2.11
CA PRO A 98 -12.30 12.67 1.67
C PRO A 98 -12.79 11.53 2.55
N PHE A 99 -14.11 11.28 2.51
CA PHE A 99 -14.70 10.08 3.04
C PHE A 99 -14.59 8.96 2.02
N PHE A 100 -14.08 7.81 2.45
CA PHE A 100 -13.97 6.60 1.67
C PHE A 100 -15.05 5.60 2.09
N LYS A 101 -15.77 5.01 1.14
CA LYS A 101 -16.67 3.90 1.40
C LYS A 101 -15.91 2.74 2.01
N MET A 102 -16.47 2.18 3.06
CA MET A 102 -15.90 1.01 3.72
C MET A 102 -16.39 -0.25 3.04
N LYS A 103 -15.49 -1.18 2.76
CA LYS A 103 -15.77 -2.46 2.10
C LYS A 103 -15.46 -3.64 3.03
N LEU A 104 -16.21 -4.73 2.85
CA LEU A 104 -15.89 -6.00 3.49
C LEU A 104 -14.62 -6.59 2.85
N PHE A 105 -13.87 -7.33 3.66
CA PHE A 105 -12.63 -7.96 3.22
C PHE A 105 -12.82 -8.91 2.03
N ASN A 106 -13.93 -9.64 1.94
CA ASN A 106 -14.22 -10.52 0.82
C ASN A 106 -14.50 -9.73 -0.47
N GLU A 107 -15.22 -8.61 -0.40
CA GLU A 107 -15.45 -7.72 -1.55
C GLU A 107 -14.13 -7.25 -2.14
N VAL A 108 -13.22 -6.75 -1.28
CA VAL A 108 -11.90 -6.27 -1.71
C VAL A 108 -11.01 -7.40 -2.24
N THR A 109 -11.03 -8.56 -1.59
CA THR A 109 -10.26 -9.73 -2.01
C THR A 109 -10.71 -10.24 -3.38
N ASP A 110 -12.03 -10.31 -3.60
CA ASP A 110 -12.60 -10.78 -4.87
C ASP A 110 -12.31 -9.77 -6.00
N GLU A 111 -12.45 -8.46 -5.75
CA GLU A 111 -12.05 -7.42 -6.71
C GLU A 111 -10.56 -7.46 -7.04
N TYR A 112 -9.72 -7.71 -6.05
CA TYR A 112 -8.27 -7.77 -6.23
C TYR A 112 -7.86 -9.01 -7.05
N LYS A 113 -8.50 -10.16 -6.78
CA LYS A 113 -8.32 -11.38 -7.57
C LYS A 113 -8.85 -11.26 -8.99
N GLU A 114 -9.98 -10.58 -9.17
CA GLU A 114 -10.54 -10.33 -10.52
C GLU A 114 -9.55 -9.54 -11.38
N LEU A 115 -8.89 -8.51 -10.79
CA LEU A 115 -7.89 -7.71 -11.48
C LEU A 115 -6.59 -8.47 -11.75
N TYR A 116 -6.07 -9.19 -10.77
CA TYR A 116 -4.69 -9.68 -10.79
C TYR A 116 -4.55 -11.20 -10.74
N SER A 117 -5.64 -11.93 -10.50
CA SER A 117 -5.72 -13.38 -10.59
C SER A 117 -4.57 -14.12 -9.86
N HIS A 118 -3.81 -14.91 -10.60
CA HIS A 118 -2.73 -15.76 -10.08
C HIS A 118 -1.51 -14.99 -9.57
N THR A 119 -1.41 -13.70 -9.83
CA THR A 119 -0.29 -12.87 -9.34
C THR A 119 -0.49 -12.44 -7.88
N VAL A 120 -1.71 -12.54 -7.35
CA VAL A 120 -2.02 -12.17 -5.96
C VAL A 120 -1.33 -13.13 -4.99
N PHE A 121 -0.58 -12.56 -4.05
CA PHE A 121 0.04 -13.30 -2.96
C PHE A 121 -0.74 -13.16 -1.66
N SER A 122 -0.97 -11.93 -1.21
CA SER A 122 -1.67 -11.69 0.06
C SER A 122 -2.37 -10.33 0.11
N LEU A 123 -3.20 -10.15 1.13
CA LEU A 123 -3.91 -8.93 1.43
C LEU A 123 -3.97 -8.72 2.96
N ILE A 124 -3.77 -7.48 3.40
CA ILE A 124 -3.97 -7.05 4.81
C ILE A 124 -4.78 -5.76 4.85
N ASN A 125 -5.42 -5.46 6.00
CA ASN A 125 -5.92 -4.11 6.26
C ASN A 125 -4.75 -3.15 6.49
N CYS A 126 -5.00 -1.82 6.43
CA CYS A 126 -3.92 -0.86 6.53
C CYS A 126 -4.21 0.30 7.48
N SER A 127 -4.74 1.41 6.98
CA SER A 127 -4.77 2.68 7.71
C SER A 127 -5.78 2.70 8.85
N PHE A 128 -5.43 3.39 9.92
CA PHE A 128 -6.38 3.84 10.93
C PHE A 128 -7.43 4.75 10.31
N PHE A 129 -8.62 4.79 10.88
CA PHE A 129 -9.75 5.56 10.39
C PHE A 129 -10.62 6.10 11.54
N GLU A 130 -11.40 7.16 11.25
CA GLU A 130 -12.06 7.98 12.26
C GLU A 130 -13.36 7.39 12.80
N GLN A 131 -14.21 6.91 11.91
CA GLN A 131 -15.57 6.57 12.27
C GLN A 131 -15.94 5.20 11.74
N TYR A 132 -16.68 4.46 12.53
CA TYR A 132 -17.23 3.19 12.12
C TYR A 132 -18.64 3.38 11.53
N LYS A 133 -18.70 3.80 10.25
CA LYS A 133 -19.93 4.05 9.48
C LYS A 133 -19.82 3.39 8.10
N SER A 134 -20.76 3.68 7.20
CA SER A 134 -20.70 3.24 5.79
C SER A 134 -19.50 3.82 5.05
N SER A 135 -19.11 5.05 5.40
CA SER A 135 -17.91 5.72 4.91
C SER A 135 -17.16 6.41 6.04
N THR A 136 -15.87 6.64 5.87
CA THR A 136 -14.99 7.22 6.88
C THR A 136 -13.81 7.93 6.25
N GLN A 137 -13.21 8.86 7.01
CA GLN A 137 -11.93 9.46 6.66
C GLN A 137 -10.79 8.58 7.19
N LEU A 138 -9.67 8.51 6.46
CA LEU A 138 -8.46 7.91 7.00
C LEU A 138 -7.84 8.84 8.03
N SER A 139 -7.32 8.27 9.11
CA SER A 139 -6.70 9.05 10.18
C SER A 139 -5.44 9.77 9.72
N PHE A 140 -4.67 9.15 8.83
CA PHE A 140 -3.37 9.63 8.40
C PHE A 140 -3.27 9.77 6.89
N PRO A 141 -2.34 10.63 6.43
CA PRO A 141 -2.11 10.81 5.00
C PRO A 141 -1.63 9.53 4.33
N ILE A 142 -2.02 9.37 3.08
CA ILE A 142 -1.44 8.38 2.19
C ILE A 142 -1.10 8.99 0.83
N LYS A 143 -0.02 8.51 0.23
CA LYS A 143 0.42 8.89 -1.11
C LYS A 143 0.41 7.67 -2.01
N PHE A 144 -0.17 7.81 -3.18
CA PHE A 144 -0.33 6.74 -4.15
C PHE A 144 0.17 7.20 -5.53
N ASN A 145 1.17 6.52 -6.06
CA ASN A 145 1.76 6.77 -7.38
C ASN A 145 2.12 8.25 -7.66
N GLY A 146 2.59 8.95 -6.63
CA GLY A 146 3.02 10.34 -6.73
C GLY A 146 2.01 11.37 -6.25
N GLU A 147 0.75 10.98 -6.02
CA GLU A 147 -0.30 11.88 -5.56
C GLU A 147 -0.72 11.61 -4.11
N VAL A 148 -0.87 12.66 -3.32
CA VAL A 148 -1.44 12.57 -1.96
C VAL A 148 -2.96 12.49 -2.10
N ILE A 149 -3.53 11.31 -1.89
CA ILE A 149 -4.97 11.06 -2.06
C ILE A 149 -5.80 11.42 -0.83
N THR A 150 -5.16 11.59 0.31
CA THR A 150 -5.77 12.18 1.51
C THR A 150 -4.68 12.77 2.40
N GLY A 151 -4.96 13.92 2.98
CA GLY A 151 -4.13 14.53 4.03
C GLY A 151 -4.37 13.93 5.41
N GLY A 152 -5.30 12.99 5.51
CA GLY A 152 -5.70 12.38 6.78
C GLY A 152 -6.63 13.29 7.61
N HIS A 153 -7.16 12.71 8.64
CA HIS A 153 -7.97 13.40 9.64
C HIS A 153 -7.49 12.98 11.03
N SER A 154 -7.71 13.80 12.05
CA SER A 154 -7.26 13.46 13.41
C SER A 154 -7.93 12.19 13.92
N PRO A 155 -7.17 11.19 14.38
CA PRO A 155 -7.69 9.88 14.68
C PRO A 155 -8.56 9.78 15.94
N TYR A 156 -8.53 10.76 16.83
CA TYR A 156 -9.19 10.61 18.12
C TYR A 156 -9.73 11.93 18.65
N GLY A 157 -10.97 11.91 18.86
CA GLY A 157 -11.65 12.94 19.61
C GLY A 157 -12.61 13.80 18.81
N PRO A 158 -13.67 14.26 19.48
CA PRO A 158 -14.55 15.25 18.90
C PRO A 158 -13.75 16.50 18.57
N VAL A 159 -14.18 17.21 17.55
CA VAL A 159 -13.64 18.51 17.10
C VAL A 159 -13.44 19.53 18.25
N SER A 160 -14.06 19.26 19.40
CA SER A 160 -14.00 20.07 20.63
C SER A 160 -12.77 19.83 21.53
N GLN A 161 -11.99 18.79 21.29
CA GLN A 161 -10.74 18.60 22.03
C GLN A 161 -9.56 18.82 21.09
N PRO A 162 -8.69 19.80 21.38
CA PRO A 162 -7.52 20.03 20.54
C PRO A 162 -6.64 18.77 20.54
N ALA A 163 -6.48 18.17 19.37
CA ALA A 163 -5.59 17.01 19.14
C ALA A 163 -4.17 17.26 19.66
N ASP A 164 -3.75 18.50 19.67
CA ASP A 164 -2.46 19.01 20.12
C ASP A 164 -2.06 18.57 21.53
N LYS A 165 -3.00 18.46 22.46
CA LYS A 165 -2.70 17.99 23.83
C LYS A 165 -2.51 16.47 23.91
N PHE A 166 -3.18 15.73 23.05
CA PHE A 166 -3.20 14.27 23.11
C PHE A 166 -2.05 13.65 22.32
N TYR A 167 -1.67 14.31 21.22
CA TYR A 167 -0.70 13.77 20.26
C TYR A 167 0.59 14.58 20.17
N SER A 168 0.76 15.64 20.93
CA SER A 168 1.97 16.48 20.91
C SER A 168 3.28 15.70 21.13
N ASN A 169 3.21 14.51 21.73
CA ASN A 169 4.36 13.65 21.98
C ASN A 169 4.35 12.35 21.18
N ILE A 170 3.36 12.17 20.27
CA ILE A 170 3.27 10.96 19.47
C ILE A 170 4.05 11.17 18.16
N ARG A 171 5.03 10.32 17.94
CA ARG A 171 5.80 10.32 16.70
C ARG A 171 5.05 9.55 15.63
N LEU A 172 4.76 10.24 14.54
CA LEU A 172 4.27 9.61 13.33
C LEU A 172 5.44 9.29 12.41
N LYS A 173 5.32 8.17 11.71
CA LYS A 173 6.28 7.70 10.74
C LYS A 173 5.60 7.52 9.40
N ALA A 174 6.35 7.77 8.34
CA ALA A 174 5.98 7.41 6.99
C ALA A 174 6.74 6.15 6.56
N LEU A 175 6.03 5.10 6.17
CA LEU A 175 6.57 4.03 5.36
C LEU A 175 6.48 4.48 3.91
N VAL A 176 7.63 4.62 3.27
CA VAL A 176 7.79 5.01 1.87
C VAL A 176 8.31 3.82 1.10
N TRP A 177 7.79 3.58 -0.10
CA TRP A 177 8.26 2.51 -0.98
C TRP A 177 8.13 2.85 -2.46
N ASP A 178 8.98 2.22 -3.24
CA ASP A 178 8.92 2.17 -4.70
C ASP A 178 9.43 0.82 -5.21
N ASP A 179 9.80 0.74 -6.47
CA ASP A 179 10.31 -0.47 -7.10
C ASP A 179 11.74 -0.84 -6.68
N ALA A 180 12.45 0.09 -6.04
CA ALA A 180 13.84 -0.10 -5.61
C ALA A 180 13.96 -0.50 -4.14
N GLY A 181 12.93 -0.23 -3.32
CA GLY A 181 12.97 -0.57 -1.90
C GLY A 181 11.98 0.22 -1.07
N ALA A 182 12.10 0.10 0.25
CA ALA A 182 11.31 0.83 1.22
C ALA A 182 12.19 1.41 2.32
N TYR A 183 11.66 2.43 3.00
CA TYR A 183 12.25 2.96 4.24
C TYR A 183 11.16 3.55 5.13
N ILE A 184 11.44 3.58 6.42
CA ILE A 184 10.58 4.22 7.41
C ILE A 184 11.31 5.46 7.95
N THR A 185 10.63 6.60 7.93
CA THR A 185 11.19 7.89 8.37
C THR A 185 10.17 8.70 9.16
N ASP A 186 10.62 9.76 9.81
CA ASP A 186 9.72 10.68 10.50
C ASP A 186 8.73 11.31 9.50
N TYR A 187 7.49 11.44 9.93
CA TYR A 187 6.49 12.27 9.26
C TYR A 187 6.36 13.59 10.00
N ASP A 188 6.52 14.68 9.27
CA ASP A 188 6.30 16.03 9.79
C ASP A 188 4.91 16.53 9.40
N PRO A 189 3.95 16.61 10.33
CA PRO A 189 2.60 17.08 10.03
C PRO A 189 2.55 18.58 9.66
N ALA A 190 3.54 19.38 10.04
CA ALA A 190 3.55 20.79 9.71
C ALA A 190 3.91 21.05 8.24
N THR A 191 4.80 20.26 7.69
CA THR A 191 5.26 20.39 6.29
C THR A 191 4.67 19.33 5.36
N GLY A 192 4.18 18.21 5.90
CA GLY A 192 3.73 17.05 5.12
C GLY A 192 4.89 16.19 4.60
N ALA A 193 6.13 16.46 5.04
CA ALA A 193 7.28 15.66 4.61
C ALA A 193 7.25 14.24 5.24
N PRO A 194 7.66 13.20 4.49
CA PRO A 194 8.22 13.23 3.13
C PRO A 194 7.17 13.14 2.01
N LEU A 195 5.88 13.11 2.33
CA LEU A 195 4.84 12.87 1.32
C LEU A 195 4.75 14.00 0.27
N ASN A 196 5.08 15.24 0.64
CA ASN A 196 5.12 16.37 -0.28
C ASN A 196 6.32 16.34 -1.25
N GLU A 197 7.29 15.47 -1.05
CA GLU A 197 8.45 15.34 -1.93
C GLU A 197 8.08 14.61 -3.23
N SER A 198 8.45 15.17 -4.39
CA SER A 198 8.15 14.60 -5.71
C SER A 198 8.80 13.24 -5.98
N ARG A 199 9.92 12.95 -5.30
CA ARG A 199 10.61 11.65 -5.39
C ARG A 199 9.83 10.51 -4.72
N VAL A 200 9.00 10.81 -3.72
CA VAL A 200 8.19 9.81 -3.03
C VAL A 200 7.02 9.43 -3.92
N LYS A 201 6.91 8.15 -4.26
CA LYS A 201 5.82 7.64 -5.11
C LYS A 201 4.68 7.07 -4.28
N ASN A 202 5.01 6.23 -3.31
CA ASN A 202 4.01 5.62 -2.44
C ASN A 202 4.42 5.80 -0.99
N ALA A 203 3.45 6.12 -0.15
CA ALA A 203 3.65 6.20 1.29
C ALA A 203 2.34 6.01 2.06
N ILE A 204 2.47 5.46 3.25
CA ILE A 204 1.46 5.50 4.30
C ILE A 204 2.05 6.13 5.54
N VAL A 205 1.27 6.96 6.23
CA VAL A 205 1.65 7.48 7.55
C VAL A 205 0.95 6.66 8.62
N SER A 206 1.68 6.37 9.69
CA SER A 206 1.16 5.61 10.82
C SER A 206 1.96 5.88 12.10
N TYR A 207 1.60 5.20 13.18
CA TYR A 207 2.33 5.32 14.44
C TYR A 207 3.66 4.57 14.41
N GLN A 208 4.68 5.19 14.99
CA GLN A 208 5.76 4.42 15.60
C GLN A 208 5.14 3.43 16.58
N TYR A 209 5.52 2.15 16.54
CA TYR A 209 4.89 1.14 17.42
C TYR A 209 4.97 1.48 18.92
N SER A 210 6.09 2.12 19.33
CA SER A 210 6.32 2.54 20.71
C SER A 210 5.41 3.68 21.17
N ASP A 211 4.91 4.47 20.24
CA ASP A 211 4.14 5.69 20.48
C ASP A 211 2.64 5.48 20.18
N HIS A 212 2.23 4.24 19.87
CA HIS A 212 0.82 3.93 19.66
C HIS A 212 -0.02 4.32 20.90
N PRO A 213 -1.17 4.98 20.72
CA PRO A 213 -1.99 5.50 21.84
C PRO A 213 -2.32 4.48 22.91
N ALA A 214 -2.62 3.24 22.53
CA ALA A 214 -2.88 2.17 23.50
C ALA A 214 -1.68 1.92 24.44
N LYS A 215 -0.45 2.11 23.94
CA LYS A 215 0.77 1.95 24.74
C LYS A 215 1.05 3.17 25.61
N VAL A 216 0.97 4.35 25.02
CA VAL A 216 1.21 5.64 25.72
C VAL A 216 0.22 5.85 26.85
N LEU A 217 -1.02 5.40 26.70
CA LEU A 217 -2.05 5.46 27.74
C LEU A 217 -1.94 4.35 28.80
N GLY A 218 -0.86 3.58 28.83
CA GLY A 218 -0.66 2.49 29.77
C GLY A 218 -1.56 1.26 29.53
N LYS A 219 -2.21 1.19 28.37
CA LYS A 219 -3.07 0.07 27.96
C LYS A 219 -2.35 -0.88 27.01
N ASN A 220 -1.07 -1.16 27.28
CA ASN A 220 -0.28 -2.11 26.48
C ASN A 220 -0.78 -3.55 26.69
N GLN A 221 -2.01 -3.79 26.29
CA GLN A 221 -2.67 -5.09 26.42
C GLN A 221 -2.42 -5.94 25.19
N ALA A 222 -2.37 -7.24 25.40
CA ALA A 222 -2.30 -8.21 24.31
C ALA A 222 -3.53 -8.08 23.40
N ASN A 223 -3.28 -7.88 22.10
CA ASN A 223 -4.30 -7.72 21.08
C ASN A 223 -3.77 -8.30 19.75
N ARG A 224 -4.48 -8.06 18.67
CA ARG A 224 -4.04 -8.37 17.29
C ARG A 224 -3.39 -7.14 16.71
N PHE A 225 -2.21 -7.29 16.11
CA PHE A 225 -1.47 -6.19 15.51
C PHE A 225 -0.82 -6.62 14.19
N HIS A 226 -0.66 -5.66 13.31
CA HIS A 226 0.35 -5.67 12.25
C HIS A 226 1.46 -4.70 12.65
N VAL A 227 2.70 -5.16 12.65
CA VAL A 227 3.88 -4.31 12.74
C VAL A 227 4.73 -4.50 11.50
N ILE A 228 5.30 -3.41 11.00
CA ILE A 228 6.01 -3.38 9.73
C ILE A 228 7.40 -2.79 9.96
N GLY A 229 8.40 -3.47 9.43
CA GLY A 229 9.79 -3.00 9.39
C GLY A 229 10.40 -3.28 8.03
N THR A 230 11.52 -2.62 7.73
CA THR A 230 12.28 -2.81 6.51
C THR A 230 13.64 -3.44 6.81
N LEU A 231 14.22 -4.15 5.85
CA LEU A 231 15.48 -4.86 6.01
C LEU A 231 16.30 -4.78 4.71
N ASP A 232 17.52 -4.28 4.82
CA ASP A 232 18.59 -4.45 3.84
C ASP A 232 19.18 -5.85 4.04
N PHE A 233 18.91 -6.76 3.12
CA PHE A 233 19.34 -8.14 3.18
C PHE A 233 20.53 -8.43 2.25
N ASP A 234 20.63 -7.75 1.13
CA ASP A 234 21.68 -7.96 0.14
C ASP A 234 22.92 -7.10 0.39
N GLY A 235 22.85 -6.13 1.33
CA GLY A 235 23.93 -5.20 1.66
C GLY A 235 24.16 -4.11 0.60
N ILE A 236 23.28 -3.98 -0.37
CA ILE A 236 23.25 -2.91 -1.34
C ILE A 236 22.39 -1.79 -0.76
N LYS A 237 22.80 -0.54 -0.92
CA LYS A 237 22.14 0.61 -0.32
C LYS A 237 20.62 0.62 -0.59
N GLY A 238 19.84 0.50 0.47
CA GLY A 238 18.38 0.49 0.49
C GLY A 238 17.84 -0.78 1.14
N ASP A 239 16.64 -0.71 1.70
CA ASP A 239 15.98 -1.88 2.28
C ASP A 239 15.02 -2.46 1.22
N GLU A 240 15.42 -3.54 0.57
CA GLU A 240 14.61 -4.19 -0.46
C GLU A 240 13.52 -5.09 0.12
N LEU A 241 13.66 -5.49 1.40
CA LEU A 241 12.67 -6.34 2.05
C LEU A 241 11.73 -5.56 2.96
N LEU A 242 10.44 -5.75 2.75
CA LEU A 242 9.40 -5.34 3.69
C LEU A 242 8.99 -6.56 4.52
N LEU A 243 9.12 -6.47 5.84
CA LEU A 243 8.73 -7.50 6.78
C LEU A 243 7.47 -7.06 7.54
N ILE A 244 6.42 -7.86 7.45
CA ILE A 244 5.14 -7.61 8.12
C ILE A 244 4.88 -8.75 9.11
N MET A 245 4.88 -8.43 10.40
CA MET A 245 4.53 -9.37 11.45
C MET A 245 3.08 -9.15 11.87
N THR A 246 2.25 -10.17 11.67
CA THR A 246 0.87 -10.20 12.15
C THR A 246 0.79 -11.11 13.37
N VAL A 247 0.35 -10.56 14.49
CA VAL A 247 0.24 -11.29 15.75
C VAL A 247 -1.20 -11.36 16.25
N ASN A 248 -1.49 -12.41 16.98
CA ASN A 248 -2.74 -12.58 17.73
C ASN A 248 -2.41 -12.68 19.22
N ARG A 249 -3.11 -11.92 20.06
CA ARG A 249 -2.91 -11.86 21.52
C ARG A 249 -1.47 -11.57 21.93
N ALA A 250 -0.87 -10.56 21.34
CA ALA A 250 0.46 -10.06 21.69
C ALA A 250 0.41 -8.58 22.03
N THR A 251 1.39 -8.10 22.79
CA THR A 251 1.65 -6.67 22.92
C THR A 251 2.37 -6.15 21.68
N LEU A 252 2.38 -4.84 21.50
CA LEU A 252 3.15 -4.22 20.41
C LEU A 252 4.66 -4.43 20.58
N ASP A 253 5.15 -4.49 21.82
CA ASP A 253 6.56 -4.77 22.09
C ASP A 253 6.92 -6.19 21.64
N GLU A 254 6.13 -7.19 22.03
CA GLU A 254 6.35 -8.58 21.60
C GLU A 254 6.32 -8.72 20.06
N ALA A 255 5.40 -8.01 19.40
CA ALA A 255 5.32 -8.01 17.94
C ALA A 255 6.57 -7.37 17.30
N ALA A 256 7.02 -6.24 17.83
CA ALA A 256 8.23 -5.56 17.35
C ALA A 256 9.49 -6.38 17.62
N ASP A 257 9.57 -7.02 18.78
CA ASP A 257 10.71 -7.90 19.13
C ASP A 257 10.85 -9.08 18.16
N LEU A 258 9.75 -9.62 17.65
CA LEU A 258 9.80 -10.64 16.61
C LEU A 258 10.47 -10.12 15.33
N LEU A 259 10.21 -8.88 14.93
CA LEU A 259 10.90 -8.25 13.78
C LEU A 259 12.38 -7.96 14.10
N ARG A 260 12.68 -7.51 15.32
CA ARG A 260 14.07 -7.30 15.78
C ARG A 260 14.89 -8.58 15.71
N GLN A 261 14.31 -9.71 16.14
CA GLN A 261 14.94 -11.03 16.07
C GLN A 261 15.23 -11.48 14.62
N LEU A 262 14.52 -10.95 13.63
CA LEU A 262 14.74 -11.20 12.20
C LEU A 262 15.76 -10.24 11.57
N GLY A 263 16.34 -9.31 12.35
CA GLY A 263 17.39 -8.41 11.88
C GLY A 263 16.92 -6.98 11.55
N VAL A 264 15.65 -6.65 11.71
CA VAL A 264 15.17 -5.27 11.54
C VAL A 264 15.83 -4.36 12.56
N LYS A 265 16.67 -3.44 12.11
CA LYS A 265 17.39 -2.47 12.95
C LYS A 265 16.76 -1.07 12.93
N GLY A 266 16.11 -0.73 11.84
CA GLY A 266 15.46 0.55 11.59
C GLY A 266 14.18 0.76 12.40
N GLU A 267 13.40 1.73 12.03
CA GLU A 267 12.11 2.02 12.66
C GLU A 267 11.08 0.92 12.38
N ILE A 268 10.12 0.78 13.28
CA ILE A 268 8.99 -0.15 13.13
C ILE A 268 7.71 0.66 13.34
N ILE A 269 6.79 0.55 12.40
CA ILE A 269 5.45 1.12 12.50
C ILE A 269 4.42 0.06 12.83
N THR A 270 3.27 0.49 13.37
CA THR A 270 2.06 -0.32 13.46
C THR A 270 0.95 0.31 12.65
N ILE A 271 0.20 -0.50 11.94
CA ILE A 271 -1.00 -0.10 11.20
C ILE A 271 -2.25 -0.55 11.96
N ASP A 272 -3.46 -0.23 11.44
CA ASP A 272 -4.71 -0.53 12.14
C ASP A 272 -4.81 -2.01 12.51
N GLY A 273 -5.12 -2.23 13.77
CA GLY A 273 -5.10 -3.55 14.41
C GLY A 273 -6.39 -3.87 15.15
N GLY A 274 -6.27 -4.68 16.20
CA GLY A 274 -7.40 -5.08 17.04
C GLY A 274 -8.48 -5.80 16.24
N SER A 275 -9.71 -5.32 16.33
CA SER A 275 -10.85 -5.89 15.58
C SER A 275 -10.80 -5.68 14.07
N SER A 276 -9.93 -4.78 13.59
CA SER A 276 -9.74 -4.56 12.14
C SER A 276 -8.74 -5.52 11.51
N THR A 277 -7.94 -6.24 12.30
CA THR A 277 -6.86 -7.08 11.78
C THR A 277 -7.36 -8.12 10.79
N TYR A 278 -6.83 -8.05 9.57
CA TYR A 278 -7.14 -8.94 8.47
C TYR A 278 -5.86 -9.46 7.83
N LEU A 279 -5.80 -10.74 7.56
CA LEU A 279 -4.74 -11.38 6.78
C LEU A 279 -5.35 -12.43 5.87
N PHE A 280 -5.19 -12.24 4.57
CA PHE A 280 -5.50 -13.19 3.52
C PHE A 280 -4.23 -13.61 2.79
N ASN A 281 -4.19 -14.86 2.37
CA ASN A 281 -3.16 -15.39 1.48
C ASN A 281 -3.80 -16.19 0.35
N SER A 282 -3.27 -16.07 -0.87
CA SER A 282 -3.88 -16.66 -2.07
C SER A 282 -4.05 -18.17 -2.00
N ARG A 283 -3.11 -18.88 -1.37
CA ARG A 283 -3.13 -20.33 -1.23
C ARG A 283 -3.96 -20.81 -0.03
N LYS A 284 -3.89 -20.08 1.09
CA LYS A 284 -4.53 -20.50 2.35
C LYS A 284 -5.92 -19.92 2.56
N GLY A 285 -6.29 -18.89 1.81
CA GLY A 285 -7.51 -18.14 2.05
C GLY A 285 -7.40 -17.16 3.23
N ASN A 286 -8.49 -16.94 3.91
CA ASN A 286 -8.54 -16.07 5.08
C ASN A 286 -7.85 -16.73 6.28
N ILE A 287 -6.80 -16.08 6.80
CA ILE A 287 -6.03 -16.57 7.95
C ILE A 287 -6.49 -15.87 9.22
N ILE A 288 -6.61 -14.54 9.17
CA ILE A 288 -7.16 -13.72 10.26
C ILE A 288 -8.29 -12.88 9.68
N LEU A 289 -9.44 -12.93 10.30
CA LEU A 289 -10.61 -12.16 9.89
C LEU A 289 -10.81 -10.95 10.82
N PRO A 290 -11.27 -9.80 10.30
CA PRO A 290 -11.79 -8.74 11.14
C PRO A 290 -12.87 -9.29 12.05
N GLN A 291 -12.95 -8.76 13.26
CA GLN A 291 -14.03 -9.18 14.15
C GLN A 291 -15.36 -8.59 13.65
N PRO A 292 -16.49 -9.21 13.95
CA PRO A 292 -17.77 -8.60 13.74
C PRO A 292 -17.84 -7.22 14.42
N ALA A 293 -18.54 -6.28 13.80
CA ALA A 293 -18.84 -5.02 14.44
C ALA A 293 -19.65 -5.29 15.72
N ASN A 294 -19.19 -4.74 16.85
CA ASN A 294 -19.88 -4.83 18.13
C ASN A 294 -21.19 -4.03 18.14
N GLN A 295 -22.09 -4.29 17.24
CA GLN A 295 -23.42 -3.75 17.26
C GLN A 295 -24.36 -4.92 17.49
N GLU A 296 -25.11 -4.84 18.54
CA GLU A 296 -26.00 -5.90 19.05
C GLU A 296 -26.94 -6.48 18.01
N ASP A 297 -27.18 -5.74 16.92
CA ASP A 297 -28.11 -6.11 15.85
C ASP A 297 -27.48 -6.51 14.51
N ASN A 298 -26.14 -6.51 14.39
CA ASN A 298 -25.50 -6.84 13.11
C ASN A 298 -24.24 -7.69 13.28
N PRO A 299 -24.33 -9.01 13.08
CA PRO A 299 -23.22 -9.95 13.18
C PRO A 299 -22.24 -9.89 12.01
N THR A 300 -22.35 -8.91 11.11
CA THR A 300 -21.46 -8.80 9.96
C THR A 300 -20.04 -8.42 10.40
N PHE A 301 -19.06 -8.95 9.67
CA PHE A 301 -17.66 -8.56 9.85
C PHE A 301 -17.47 -7.06 9.62
N ARG A 302 -16.46 -6.51 10.30
CA ARG A 302 -16.10 -5.10 10.17
C ARG A 302 -15.70 -4.76 8.72
N LYS A 303 -16.33 -3.75 8.16
CA LYS A 303 -15.89 -3.11 6.92
C LYS A 303 -14.68 -2.22 7.20
N LEU A 304 -13.79 -2.06 6.24
CA LEU A 304 -12.56 -1.29 6.36
C LEU A 304 -12.37 -0.41 5.12
N PRO A 305 -11.77 0.79 5.27
CA PRO A 305 -11.64 1.75 4.17
C PRO A 305 -10.40 1.55 3.32
N HIS A 306 -9.36 0.85 3.84
CA HIS A 306 -8.06 0.74 3.20
C HIS A 306 -7.39 -0.60 3.48
N TYR A 307 -6.84 -1.20 2.40
CA TYR A 307 -6.07 -2.45 2.45
C TYR A 307 -4.77 -2.30 1.67
N LEU A 308 -3.78 -3.13 1.97
CA LEU A 308 -2.58 -3.35 1.17
C LEU A 308 -2.66 -4.72 0.52
N GLY A 309 -2.53 -4.75 -0.80
CA GLY A 309 -2.41 -5.96 -1.59
C GLY A 309 -0.97 -6.18 -2.03
N PHE A 310 -0.53 -7.43 -2.02
CA PHE A 310 0.80 -7.85 -2.44
C PHE A 310 0.68 -8.84 -3.58
N ARG A 311 1.35 -8.57 -4.69
CA ARG A 311 1.34 -9.44 -5.88
C ARG A 311 2.67 -9.46 -6.59
N THR A 312 2.89 -10.47 -7.42
CA THR A 312 4.05 -10.47 -8.32
C THR A 312 3.91 -9.37 -9.38
N ARG A 313 5.04 -8.91 -9.92
CA ARG A 313 5.07 -7.88 -10.96
C ARG A 313 4.70 -8.40 -12.35
N ASP A 314 4.35 -9.68 -12.47
CA ASP A 314 3.90 -10.23 -13.75
C ASP A 314 2.63 -9.51 -14.23
N LYS A 315 2.70 -8.93 -15.42
CA LYS A 315 1.65 -8.11 -16.02
C LYS A 315 0.83 -8.86 -17.08
N LYS A 316 0.80 -10.19 -17.05
CA LYS A 316 -0.03 -10.94 -18.00
C LYS A 316 -1.44 -11.13 -17.44
N PRO A 317 -2.36 -10.17 -17.70
CA PRO A 317 -3.74 -10.31 -17.23
C PRO A 317 -4.42 -11.45 -17.96
N VAL A 318 -5.24 -12.20 -17.25
CA VAL A 318 -6.12 -13.21 -17.86
C VAL A 318 -7.16 -12.52 -18.74
N SER A 319 -7.63 -11.34 -18.30
CA SER A 319 -8.55 -10.47 -19.06
C SER A 319 -8.23 -9.00 -18.73
N PRO A 320 -7.94 -8.15 -19.71
CA PRO A 320 -7.70 -6.73 -19.47
C PRO A 320 -8.95 -6.04 -18.91
N LEU A 321 -8.78 -5.31 -17.81
CA LEU A 321 -9.86 -4.66 -17.08
C LEU A 321 -9.41 -3.29 -16.54
N ILE A 322 -10.32 -2.32 -16.56
CA ILE A 322 -10.17 -1.01 -15.94
C ILE A 322 -11.40 -0.76 -15.05
N LYS A 323 -11.17 -0.45 -13.78
CA LYS A 323 -12.21 -0.04 -12.82
C LYS A 323 -11.93 1.39 -12.35
N VAL A 324 -12.79 2.33 -12.71
CA VAL A 324 -12.70 3.73 -12.26
C VAL A 324 -13.43 3.85 -10.93
N SER A 325 -12.81 4.49 -9.95
CA SER A 325 -13.34 4.60 -8.58
C SER A 325 -13.49 6.03 -8.08
N GLN A 326 -12.90 7.02 -8.78
CA GLN A 326 -13.02 8.44 -8.43
C GLN A 326 -13.06 9.34 -9.67
N PRO A 327 -13.71 10.51 -9.56
CA PRO A 327 -14.54 11.02 -8.45
C PRO A 327 -15.73 10.10 -8.12
N ALA A 328 -16.31 10.21 -6.90
CA ALA A 328 -17.42 9.35 -6.52
C ALA A 328 -18.62 9.55 -7.43
N ASP A 329 -19.43 8.51 -7.59
CA ASP A 329 -20.71 8.56 -8.29
C ASP A 329 -21.58 9.68 -7.74
N LYS A 330 -22.12 10.55 -8.63
CA LYS A 330 -22.94 11.72 -8.31
C LYS A 330 -22.26 12.87 -7.56
N VAL A 331 -20.92 12.93 -7.57
CA VAL A 331 -20.21 14.11 -7.08
C VAL A 331 -20.42 15.28 -8.05
N GLN A 332 -20.87 16.43 -7.53
CA GLN A 332 -20.89 17.67 -8.30
C GLN A 332 -19.46 18.14 -8.57
N VAL A 333 -19.00 17.94 -9.79
CA VAL A 333 -17.68 18.40 -10.23
C VAL A 333 -17.76 19.86 -10.64
N GLU A 334 -17.08 20.72 -9.89
CA GLU A 334 -17.07 22.16 -10.12
C GLU A 334 -15.93 22.58 -11.06
N GLN A 335 -16.21 23.52 -11.96
CA GLN A 335 -15.22 24.10 -12.84
C GLN A 335 -14.08 24.77 -12.06
N ASN A 336 -12.85 24.62 -12.53
CA ASN A 336 -11.61 25.16 -11.95
C ASN A 336 -11.25 24.67 -10.54
N LYS A 337 -11.88 23.61 -10.06
CA LYS A 337 -11.43 22.91 -8.84
C LYS A 337 -10.69 21.64 -9.22
N PRO A 338 -9.58 21.32 -8.54
CA PRO A 338 -8.85 20.06 -8.79
C PRO A 338 -9.58 18.87 -8.18
N TYR A 339 -9.61 17.76 -8.91
CA TYR A 339 -10.12 16.45 -8.50
C TYR A 339 -9.10 15.39 -8.80
N LEU A 340 -9.03 14.36 -7.97
CA LEU A 340 -8.29 13.15 -8.29
C LEU A 340 -9.21 12.18 -9.04
N ILE A 341 -8.75 11.71 -10.18
CA ILE A 341 -9.31 10.56 -10.87
C ILE A 341 -8.51 9.36 -10.41
N LEU A 342 -9.18 8.38 -9.77
CA LEU A 342 -8.56 7.13 -9.37
C LEU A 342 -9.18 5.96 -10.13
N TRP A 343 -8.33 5.03 -10.51
CA TRP A 343 -8.75 3.78 -11.13
C TRP A 343 -7.82 2.65 -10.75
N ARG A 344 -8.24 1.44 -11.03
CA ARG A 344 -7.40 0.24 -10.98
C ARG A 344 -7.48 -0.46 -12.31
N ASP A 345 -6.37 -0.96 -12.76
CA ASP A 345 -6.29 -1.74 -13.98
C ASP A 345 -5.18 -2.80 -13.92
N ASN A 346 -5.21 -3.70 -14.86
CA ASN A 346 -4.19 -4.73 -15.06
C ASN A 346 -3.53 -4.59 -16.44
N LEU A 347 -3.48 -3.39 -16.98
CA LEU A 347 -2.94 -3.11 -18.32
C LEU A 347 -1.41 -3.05 -18.31
N ASP A 348 -0.84 -3.36 -19.47
CA ASP A 348 0.58 -3.16 -19.79
C ASP A 348 0.81 -1.96 -20.72
N SER A 349 -0.13 -1.02 -20.77
CA SER A 349 -0.11 0.13 -21.68
C SER A 349 -0.54 1.40 -20.99
N ASP A 350 -0.08 2.54 -21.49
CA ASP A 350 -0.64 3.84 -21.14
C ASP A 350 -2.14 3.90 -21.44
N VAL A 351 -2.82 4.86 -20.80
CA VAL A 351 -4.25 5.10 -20.96
C VAL A 351 -4.53 6.51 -21.47
N THR A 352 -5.74 6.72 -21.97
CA THR A 352 -6.33 8.03 -22.22
C THR A 352 -7.49 8.25 -21.26
N ILE A 353 -7.71 9.51 -20.86
CA ILE A 353 -8.81 9.92 -20.01
C ILE A 353 -9.66 10.92 -20.77
N GLU A 354 -10.94 10.65 -20.89
CA GLU A 354 -11.88 11.42 -21.70
C GLU A 354 -13.20 11.64 -20.95
N LEU A 355 -13.87 12.76 -21.24
CA LEU A 355 -15.22 13.11 -20.74
C LEU A 355 -16.24 12.93 -21.83
N TYR A 356 -17.36 12.31 -21.54
CA TYR A 356 -18.44 12.00 -22.48
C TYR A 356 -19.80 12.52 -21.97
N ASP A 357 -20.68 12.86 -22.92
CA ASP A 357 -22.11 13.06 -22.76
C ASP A 357 -22.82 11.97 -23.57
N GLY A 358 -23.29 10.91 -22.92
CA GLY A 358 -23.70 9.70 -23.60
C GLY A 358 -22.54 9.13 -24.44
N ASP A 359 -22.77 9.00 -25.77
CA ASP A 359 -21.75 8.53 -26.70
C ASP A 359 -20.88 9.66 -27.29
N LYS A 360 -21.21 10.92 -27.00
CA LYS A 360 -20.49 12.07 -27.55
C LYS A 360 -19.32 12.44 -26.64
N ARG A 361 -18.10 12.39 -27.19
CA ARG A 361 -16.91 12.88 -26.49
C ARG A 361 -16.93 14.40 -26.38
N ILE A 362 -16.89 14.92 -25.16
CA ILE A 362 -16.90 16.36 -24.84
C ILE A 362 -15.49 16.91 -24.72
N GLU A 363 -14.61 16.19 -24.00
CA GLU A 363 -13.25 16.65 -23.69
C GLU A 363 -12.26 15.49 -23.71
N VAL A 364 -11.02 15.75 -24.11
CA VAL A 364 -9.88 14.88 -23.85
C VAL A 364 -9.14 15.46 -22.65
N ILE A 365 -9.34 14.87 -21.48
CA ILE A 365 -8.70 15.30 -20.22
C ILE A 365 -7.21 15.01 -20.30
N SER A 366 -6.84 13.79 -20.70
CA SER A 366 -5.47 13.42 -21.00
C SER A 366 -5.40 12.51 -22.22
N PRO A 367 -4.72 12.93 -23.28
CA PRO A 367 -4.57 12.09 -24.49
C PRO A 367 -3.68 10.88 -24.23
N ARG A 368 -2.79 10.95 -23.24
CA ARG A 368 -1.89 9.88 -22.82
C ARG A 368 -1.38 10.14 -21.40
N THR A 369 -1.54 9.17 -20.54
CA THR A 369 -0.93 9.13 -19.20
C THR A 369 -0.53 7.70 -18.86
N ALA A 370 0.42 7.54 -17.93
CA ALA A 370 0.79 6.22 -17.43
C ALA A 370 -0.42 5.53 -16.80
N SER A 371 -0.52 4.20 -16.95
CA SER A 371 -1.51 3.38 -16.25
C SER A 371 -1.06 3.13 -14.80
N ASN A 372 -1.03 4.21 -14.02
CA ASN A 372 -0.55 4.23 -12.63
C ASN A 372 -1.68 4.39 -11.61
N GLY A 373 -2.94 4.45 -12.06
CA GLY A 373 -4.12 4.46 -11.20
C GLY A 373 -4.51 5.82 -10.64
N VAL A 374 -3.82 6.91 -10.98
CA VAL A 374 -4.11 8.25 -10.45
C VAL A 374 -3.84 9.34 -11.49
N TYR A 375 -4.71 10.37 -11.51
CA TYR A 375 -4.54 11.56 -12.36
C TYR A 375 -5.24 12.76 -11.71
N GLU A 376 -4.54 13.87 -11.55
CA GLU A 376 -5.15 15.13 -11.12
C GLU A 376 -5.83 15.83 -12.30
N TRP A 377 -7.11 16.12 -12.16
CA TRP A 377 -7.94 16.78 -13.17
C TRP A 377 -8.53 18.07 -12.65
N THR A 378 -8.33 19.17 -13.38
CA THR A 378 -9.01 20.45 -13.13
C THR A 378 -9.90 20.75 -14.33
N PRO A 379 -11.23 20.59 -14.21
CA PRO A 379 -12.18 20.85 -15.30
C PRO A 379 -12.06 22.28 -15.82
N LYS A 380 -11.89 22.46 -17.11
CA LYS A 380 -11.86 23.79 -17.76
C LYS A 380 -13.24 24.30 -18.13
N SER A 381 -14.21 23.40 -18.24
CA SER A 381 -15.59 23.69 -18.59
C SER A 381 -16.54 23.14 -17.51
N PRO A 382 -17.77 23.67 -17.39
CA PRO A 382 -18.76 23.11 -16.47
C PRO A 382 -19.05 21.64 -16.80
N VAL A 383 -18.97 20.80 -15.79
CA VAL A 383 -19.38 19.39 -15.86
C VAL A 383 -20.85 19.29 -15.50
N LYS A 384 -21.64 18.64 -16.34
CA LYS A 384 -23.09 18.47 -16.15
C LYS A 384 -23.40 17.11 -15.59
N GLU A 385 -24.50 17.01 -14.87
CA GLU A 385 -25.07 15.73 -14.46
C GLU A 385 -25.32 14.84 -15.70
N GLY A 386 -24.96 13.58 -15.58
CA GLY A 386 -25.06 12.61 -16.68
C GLY A 386 -23.80 12.51 -17.57
N TYR A 387 -22.80 13.34 -17.33
CA TYR A 387 -21.50 13.15 -17.97
C TYR A 387 -20.82 11.92 -17.39
N SER A 388 -19.93 11.29 -18.19
CA SER A 388 -19.15 10.15 -17.73
C SER A 388 -17.67 10.34 -18.02
N LEU A 389 -16.84 9.96 -17.06
CA LEU A 389 -15.41 9.74 -17.28
C LEU A 389 -15.20 8.39 -17.96
N ARG A 390 -14.31 8.36 -18.94
CA ARG A 390 -13.89 7.13 -19.60
C ARG A 390 -12.38 7.06 -19.62
N ILE A 391 -11.84 5.96 -19.09
CA ILE A 391 -10.42 5.64 -19.16
C ILE A 391 -10.26 4.46 -20.11
N SER A 392 -9.43 4.60 -21.12
CA SER A 392 -9.27 3.58 -22.16
C SER A 392 -7.80 3.24 -22.39
N SER A 393 -7.50 1.96 -22.64
CA SER A 393 -6.17 1.52 -23.05
C SER A 393 -5.77 2.16 -24.37
N LEU A 394 -4.54 2.67 -24.45
CA LEU A 394 -4.00 3.18 -25.71
C LEU A 394 -3.68 2.07 -26.73
N LYS A 395 -3.36 0.85 -26.26
CA LYS A 395 -3.15 -0.30 -27.14
C LYS A 395 -4.45 -0.79 -27.77
N ASN A 396 -5.55 -0.77 -27.00
CA ASN A 396 -6.84 -1.25 -27.45
C ASN A 396 -7.98 -0.45 -26.82
N ARG A 397 -8.49 0.54 -27.52
CA ARG A 397 -9.57 1.42 -27.05
C ARG A 397 -10.90 0.74 -26.74
N LYS A 398 -11.06 -0.54 -27.10
CA LYS A 398 -12.23 -1.33 -26.71
C LYS A 398 -12.16 -1.78 -25.25
N ILE A 399 -10.95 -1.69 -24.64
CA ILE A 399 -10.76 -1.95 -23.21
C ILE A 399 -10.86 -0.60 -22.51
N PHE A 400 -11.94 -0.38 -21.80
CA PHE A 400 -12.18 0.85 -21.05
C PHE A 400 -13.00 0.62 -19.80
N GLY A 401 -12.85 1.51 -18.83
CA GLY A 401 -13.72 1.69 -17.68
C GLY A 401 -14.44 3.03 -17.75
N THR A 402 -15.64 3.11 -17.20
CA THR A 402 -16.43 4.34 -17.12
C THR A 402 -16.90 4.60 -15.70
N LEU A 403 -17.11 5.87 -15.39
CA LEU A 403 -17.72 6.35 -14.16
C LEU A 403 -18.69 7.47 -14.49
N GLN A 404 -19.90 7.42 -13.97
CA GLN A 404 -20.91 8.51 -14.10
C GLN A 404 -20.58 9.63 -13.11
N LEU A 405 -20.72 10.89 -13.57
CA LEU A 405 -20.53 12.10 -12.78
C LEU A 405 -21.87 12.75 -12.43
#